data_0fcc081a9af4cd2bcb018f00100d8260
#
_entry.id   0fcc081a9af4cd2bcb018f00100d8260
#
_cell.length_a   1.000
_cell.length_b   1.000
_cell.length_c   1.000
_cell.angle_alpha   90.00
_cell.angle_beta   90.00
_cell.angle_gamma   90.00
#
_symmetry.space_group_name_H-M   'P 1'
#
loop_
_entity.id
_entity.type
_entity.pdbx_description
1 polymer ?
#
loop_
_entity_poly.entity_id
_entity_poly.type
_entity_poly.pdbx_seq_one_letter_code
_entity_poly.pdbx_strand_id
1 'polypeptide(L)'
;MKTALLFSGKLGDWENCIESITKNIIQPLSPDIFISTWDDQPYQEFCQYYRPTRQHILNFDQVMKVVGSIDQLKLEPNPGLIPMLVGLKTCHTMYQDYITYKKTEYDLVVRLRPDIQVLEPIKIHEKNDCIKNKLIRLPLFESDNIYDHEEELKKEFSFSFVYEKQSLPNQINDQFAIGHPDQMDKYFNCLSFLRQAIKIMWEDGYPEYTIKVPESVMTMCLHLQNCKYKQLTGTNSFGNIKTILCKDGKKWRNKGHNSVEAK
;
A
#
# COMPACT_ATOMS: atom_id res chain seq x y z
N MET A 1 4.92 -9.63 22.04
CA MET A 1 4.15 -9.13 20.88
C MET A 1 4.67 -9.84 19.65
N LYS A 2 3.84 -10.66 19.04
CA LYS A 2 4.19 -11.40 17.82
C LYS A 2 3.73 -10.60 16.60
N THR A 3 4.63 -10.36 15.65
CA THR A 3 4.37 -9.51 14.48
C THR A 3 4.56 -10.30 13.19
N ALA A 4 3.67 -10.09 12.22
CA ALA A 4 3.85 -10.53 10.84
C ALA A 4 4.19 -9.33 9.94
N LEU A 5 5.18 -9.47 9.07
CA LEU A 5 5.52 -8.49 8.03
C LEU A 5 5.21 -9.08 6.66
N LEU A 6 4.28 -8.47 5.95
CA LEU A 6 3.79 -8.89 4.65
C LEU A 6 4.33 -7.94 3.56
N PHE A 7 5.33 -8.37 2.83
CA PHE A 7 5.78 -7.69 1.63
C PHE A 7 4.87 -8.03 0.46
N SER A 8 4.32 -7.01 -0.19
CA SER A 8 3.48 -7.22 -1.37
C SER A 8 3.67 -6.12 -2.41
N GLY A 9 3.83 -6.50 -3.67
CA GLY A 9 3.98 -5.60 -4.79
C GLY A 9 5.28 -5.79 -5.58
N LYS A 10 5.59 -4.82 -6.44
CA LYS A 10 6.84 -4.79 -7.19
C LYS A 10 8.03 -4.53 -6.28
N LEU A 11 9.18 -5.12 -6.62
CA LEU A 11 10.40 -4.96 -5.83
C LEU A 11 11.03 -3.58 -6.03
N GLY A 12 10.96 -3.03 -7.26
CA GLY A 12 11.57 -1.74 -7.57
C GLY A 12 13.03 -1.66 -7.13
N ASP A 13 13.40 -0.59 -6.46
CA ASP A 13 14.75 -0.36 -5.89
C ASP A 13 14.86 -0.86 -4.46
N TRP A 14 14.39 -2.07 -4.21
CA TRP A 14 14.36 -2.66 -2.86
C TRP A 14 15.73 -2.67 -2.17
N GLU A 15 16.82 -2.83 -2.91
CA GLU A 15 18.17 -2.82 -2.34
C GLU A 15 18.47 -1.50 -1.61
N ASN A 16 18.00 -0.38 -2.15
CA ASN A 16 18.16 0.94 -1.52
C ASN A 16 17.27 1.13 -0.27
N CYS A 17 16.35 0.19 -0.04
CA CYS A 17 15.42 0.23 1.10
C CYS A 17 15.82 -0.71 2.24
N ILE A 18 16.78 -1.63 1.98
CA ILE A 18 17.21 -2.67 2.92
C ILE A 18 17.56 -2.11 4.30
N GLU A 19 18.46 -1.12 4.35
CA GLU A 19 18.96 -0.57 5.61
C GLU A 19 17.82 0.03 6.43
N SER A 20 16.98 0.86 5.78
CA SER A 20 15.87 1.53 6.44
C SER A 20 14.81 0.54 6.95
N ILE A 21 14.46 -0.46 6.17
CA ILE A 21 13.50 -1.50 6.55
C ILE A 21 14.07 -2.36 7.68
N THR A 22 15.33 -2.77 7.56
CA THR A 22 15.99 -3.58 8.60
C THR A 22 16.03 -2.85 9.92
N LYS A 23 16.50 -1.60 9.94
CA LYS A 23 16.66 -0.79 11.15
C LYS A 23 15.32 -0.41 11.78
N ASN A 24 14.33 -0.03 10.97
CA ASN A 24 13.13 0.62 11.48
C ASN A 24 11.91 -0.32 11.59
N ILE A 25 11.94 -1.47 10.93
CA ILE A 25 10.86 -2.47 10.96
C ILE A 25 11.35 -3.81 11.51
N ILE A 26 12.37 -4.42 10.87
CA ILE A 26 12.74 -5.81 11.20
C ILE A 26 13.36 -5.89 12.59
N GLN A 27 14.37 -5.09 12.90
CA GLN A 27 15.04 -5.12 14.19
C GLN A 27 14.10 -4.80 15.37
N PRO A 28 13.26 -3.74 15.31
CA PRO A 28 12.36 -3.42 16.41
C PRO A 28 11.18 -4.36 16.61
N LEU A 29 10.74 -5.05 15.55
CA LEU A 29 9.53 -5.88 15.59
C LEU A 29 9.84 -7.38 15.59
N SER A 30 11.02 -7.80 15.11
CA SER A 30 11.42 -9.21 14.92
C SER A 30 10.30 -10.05 14.28
N PRO A 31 9.78 -9.63 13.10
CA PRO A 31 8.56 -10.23 12.53
C PRO A 31 8.84 -11.55 11.83
N ASP A 32 7.83 -12.42 11.78
CA ASP A 32 7.77 -13.44 10.74
C ASP A 32 7.49 -12.78 9.39
N ILE A 33 8.26 -13.10 8.34
CA ILE A 33 8.23 -12.41 7.05
C ILE A 33 7.49 -13.26 6.01
N PHE A 34 6.56 -12.62 5.28
CA PHE A 34 5.80 -13.18 4.18
C PHE A 34 6.01 -12.34 2.94
N ILE A 35 6.24 -12.96 1.79
CA ILE A 35 6.54 -12.25 0.53
C ILE A 35 5.59 -12.70 -0.57
N SER A 36 4.91 -11.74 -1.20
CA SER A 36 4.20 -11.94 -2.46
C SER A 36 4.66 -10.90 -3.48
N THR A 37 5.32 -11.35 -4.54
CA THR A 37 5.84 -10.50 -5.61
C THR A 37 5.69 -11.16 -6.97
N TRP A 38 6.21 -10.54 -8.01
CA TRP A 38 6.02 -10.93 -9.40
C TRP A 38 7.23 -11.69 -9.95
N ASP A 39 7.02 -12.60 -10.88
CA ASP A 39 8.06 -13.42 -11.51
C ASP A 39 8.94 -12.63 -12.51
N ASP A 40 8.49 -11.46 -12.95
CA ASP A 40 9.23 -10.50 -13.77
C ASP A 40 10.24 -9.63 -12.99
N GLN A 41 10.46 -9.93 -11.70
CA GLN A 41 11.31 -9.18 -10.79
C GLN A 41 12.46 -10.07 -10.25
N PRO A 42 13.57 -9.49 -9.74
CA PRO A 42 14.68 -10.25 -9.15
C PRO A 42 14.29 -10.81 -7.75
N TYR A 43 13.23 -11.61 -7.70
CA TYR A 43 12.66 -12.09 -6.44
C TYR A 43 13.56 -13.09 -5.69
N GLN A 44 14.44 -13.80 -6.41
CA GLN A 44 15.34 -14.79 -5.79
C GLN A 44 16.28 -14.11 -4.80
N GLU A 45 16.90 -13.01 -5.20
CA GLU A 45 17.83 -12.23 -4.36
C GLU A 45 17.10 -11.59 -3.18
N PHE A 46 15.92 -11.03 -3.44
CA PHE A 46 15.04 -10.48 -2.40
C PHE A 46 14.66 -11.53 -1.35
N CYS A 47 14.21 -12.71 -1.78
CA CYS A 47 13.85 -13.81 -0.88
C CYS A 47 15.08 -14.39 -0.17
N GLN A 48 16.23 -14.47 -0.83
CA GLN A 48 17.48 -14.92 -0.20
C GLN A 48 17.91 -13.96 0.91
N TYR A 49 17.76 -12.65 0.70
CA TYR A 49 18.09 -11.63 1.70
C TYR A 49 17.16 -11.68 2.92
N TYR A 50 15.85 -11.61 2.68
CA TYR A 50 14.87 -11.51 3.77
C TYR A 50 14.49 -12.86 4.42
N ARG A 51 14.83 -13.99 3.79
CA ARG A 51 14.56 -15.36 4.28
C ARG A 51 13.14 -15.54 4.79
N PRO A 52 12.14 -15.39 3.94
CA PRO A 52 10.75 -15.37 4.39
C PRO A 52 10.30 -16.70 4.99
N THR A 53 9.40 -16.62 5.94
CA THR A 53 8.67 -17.76 6.51
C THR A 53 7.85 -18.46 5.42
N ARG A 54 7.26 -17.68 4.50
CA ARG A 54 6.56 -18.14 3.30
C ARG A 54 6.72 -17.13 2.18
N GLN A 55 6.71 -17.64 0.95
CA GLN A 55 6.71 -16.80 -0.25
C GLN A 55 5.73 -17.34 -1.30
N HIS A 56 5.17 -16.43 -2.08
CA HIS A 56 4.37 -16.71 -3.26
C HIS A 56 4.77 -15.80 -4.40
N ILE A 57 5.17 -16.39 -5.51
CA ILE A 57 5.60 -15.66 -6.71
C ILE A 57 4.46 -15.71 -7.72
N LEU A 58 3.95 -14.53 -8.06
CA LEU A 58 2.85 -14.36 -8.98
C LEU A 58 3.36 -14.30 -10.42
N ASN A 59 2.72 -15.04 -11.32
CA ASN A 59 2.97 -14.89 -12.73
C ASN A 59 2.18 -13.69 -13.28
N PHE A 60 2.90 -12.65 -13.71
CA PHE A 60 2.30 -11.40 -14.14
C PHE A 60 1.34 -11.60 -15.33
N ASP A 61 1.77 -12.37 -16.35
CA ASP A 61 0.96 -12.60 -17.55
C ASP A 61 -0.33 -13.37 -17.25
N GLN A 62 -0.28 -14.34 -16.33
CA GLN A 62 -1.47 -15.08 -15.92
C GLN A 62 -2.46 -14.19 -15.19
N VAL A 63 -1.98 -13.36 -14.28
CA VAL A 63 -2.82 -12.39 -13.56
C VAL A 63 -3.44 -11.40 -14.54
N MET A 64 -2.67 -10.85 -15.47
CA MET A 64 -3.17 -9.89 -16.46
C MET A 64 -4.19 -10.51 -17.43
N LYS A 65 -4.07 -11.79 -17.76
CA LYS A 65 -5.12 -12.52 -18.52
C LYS A 65 -6.44 -12.60 -17.75
N VAL A 66 -6.37 -12.86 -16.45
CA VAL A 66 -7.58 -12.88 -15.60
C VAL A 66 -8.17 -11.49 -15.45
N VAL A 67 -7.32 -10.48 -15.30
CA VAL A 67 -7.70 -9.07 -15.21
C VAL A 67 -8.36 -8.58 -16.50
N GLY A 68 -7.83 -8.92 -17.67
CA GLY A 68 -8.46 -8.59 -18.96
C GLY A 68 -9.89 -9.13 -19.11
N SER A 69 -10.24 -10.20 -18.38
CA SER A 69 -11.64 -10.66 -18.27
C SER A 69 -12.52 -9.81 -17.33
N ILE A 70 -11.91 -8.91 -16.54
CA ILE A 70 -12.60 -7.96 -15.66
C ILE A 70 -12.93 -6.64 -16.40
N ASP A 71 -12.43 -6.43 -17.60
CA ASP A 71 -12.70 -5.28 -18.48
C ASP A 71 -14.21 -5.03 -18.78
N GLN A 72 -15.08 -5.97 -18.40
CA GLN A 72 -16.53 -5.75 -18.39
C GLN A 72 -17.00 -4.61 -17.48
N LEU A 73 -16.11 -4.05 -16.65
CA LEU A 73 -16.44 -2.91 -15.77
C LEU A 73 -16.54 -1.57 -16.53
N LYS A 74 -16.27 -1.52 -17.85
CA LYS A 74 -16.23 -0.28 -18.65
C LYS A 74 -15.32 0.83 -18.08
N LEU A 75 -14.48 0.48 -17.15
CA LEU A 75 -13.48 1.32 -16.55
C LEU A 75 -12.15 0.83 -17.10
N GLU A 76 -11.39 1.73 -17.69
CA GLU A 76 -9.96 1.56 -17.76
C GLU A 76 -9.41 1.91 -16.37
N PRO A 77 -9.39 0.97 -15.40
CA PRO A 77 -8.79 1.24 -14.12
C PRO A 77 -7.32 1.55 -14.36
N ASN A 78 -6.71 2.32 -13.45
CA ASN A 78 -5.26 2.45 -13.44
C ASN A 78 -4.65 1.04 -13.58
N PRO A 79 -3.82 0.77 -14.60
CA PRO A 79 -3.32 -0.57 -14.89
C PRO A 79 -2.56 -1.20 -13.72
N GLY A 80 -2.17 -0.40 -12.72
CA GLY A 80 -1.54 -0.88 -11.48
C GLY A 80 -2.50 -1.31 -10.38
N LEU A 81 -3.76 -0.87 -10.40
CA LEU A 81 -4.71 -1.10 -9.29
C LEU A 81 -5.01 -2.60 -9.07
N ILE A 82 -5.43 -3.28 -10.14
CA ILE A 82 -5.83 -4.70 -9.99
C ILE A 82 -4.64 -5.58 -9.65
N PRO A 83 -3.47 -5.51 -10.35
CA PRO A 83 -2.29 -6.25 -9.94
C PRO A 83 -1.90 -5.99 -8.49
N MET A 84 -1.98 -4.76 -8.03
CA MET A 84 -1.71 -4.41 -6.63
C MET A 84 -2.68 -5.13 -5.68
N LEU A 85 -3.98 -5.07 -5.93
CA LEU A 85 -5.00 -5.72 -5.10
C LEU A 85 -4.89 -7.25 -5.13
N VAL A 86 -4.53 -7.83 -6.28
CA VAL A 86 -4.24 -9.28 -6.40
C VAL A 86 -3.03 -9.64 -5.55
N GLY A 87 -1.94 -8.86 -5.63
CA GLY A 87 -0.75 -9.08 -4.81
C GLY A 87 -1.04 -9.00 -3.31
N LEU A 88 -1.84 -8.02 -2.88
CA LEU A 88 -2.30 -7.89 -1.50
C LEU A 88 -3.09 -9.13 -1.06
N LYS A 89 -4.11 -9.52 -1.84
CA LYS A 89 -4.96 -10.67 -1.53
C LYS A 89 -4.18 -11.97 -1.47
N THR A 90 -3.27 -12.20 -2.41
CA THR A 90 -2.44 -13.41 -2.44
C THR A 90 -1.51 -13.48 -1.23
N CYS A 91 -0.85 -12.38 -0.89
CA CYS A 91 0.01 -12.31 0.29
C CYS A 91 -0.78 -12.64 1.57
N HIS A 92 -1.96 -12.08 1.68
CA HIS A 92 -2.86 -12.34 2.80
C HIS A 92 -3.34 -13.79 2.86
N THR A 93 -3.76 -14.37 1.74
CA THR A 93 -4.18 -15.79 1.69
C THR A 93 -3.06 -16.71 2.18
N MET A 94 -1.83 -16.50 1.67
CA MET A 94 -0.66 -17.27 2.11
C MET A 94 -0.39 -17.11 3.62
N TYR A 95 -0.55 -15.90 4.17
CA TYR A 95 -0.45 -15.63 5.60
C TYR A 95 -1.55 -16.35 6.38
N GLN A 96 -2.80 -16.27 5.95
CA GLN A 96 -3.94 -16.95 6.59
C GLN A 96 -3.78 -18.49 6.59
N ASP A 97 -3.33 -19.07 5.48
CA ASP A 97 -3.03 -20.49 5.38
C ASP A 97 -1.93 -20.91 6.39
N TYR A 98 -0.90 -20.07 6.53
CA TYR A 98 0.17 -20.32 7.48
C TYR A 98 -0.30 -20.28 8.94
N ILE A 99 -1.06 -19.26 9.35
CA ILE A 99 -1.55 -19.15 10.73
C ILE A 99 -2.52 -20.29 11.08
N THR A 100 -3.36 -20.67 10.14
CA THR A 100 -4.28 -21.82 10.29
C THR A 100 -3.50 -23.14 10.45
N TYR A 101 -2.53 -23.38 9.57
CA TYR A 101 -1.70 -24.59 9.61
C TYR A 101 -0.85 -24.67 10.90
N LYS A 102 -0.23 -23.56 11.29
CA LYS A 102 0.64 -23.50 12.48
C LYS A 102 -0.13 -23.31 13.78
N LYS A 103 -1.43 -23.04 13.73
CA LYS A 103 -2.26 -22.68 14.90
C LYS A 103 -1.61 -21.55 15.71
N THR A 104 -1.15 -20.52 15.01
CA THR A 104 -0.46 -19.38 15.62
C THR A 104 -1.27 -18.11 15.43
N GLU A 105 -1.10 -17.17 16.35
CA GLU A 105 -1.74 -15.85 16.30
C GLU A 105 -0.67 -14.78 16.29
N TYR A 106 -1.00 -13.65 15.67
CA TYR A 106 -0.18 -12.43 15.68
C TYR A 106 -0.95 -11.30 16.34
N ASP A 107 -0.22 -10.50 17.11
CA ASP A 107 -0.78 -9.30 17.75
C ASP A 107 -0.86 -8.14 16.77
N LEU A 108 0.04 -8.14 15.77
CA LEU A 108 0.25 -7.04 14.85
C LEU A 108 0.63 -7.56 13.47
N VAL A 109 0.04 -6.95 12.43
CA VAL A 109 0.38 -7.21 11.04
C VAL A 109 0.86 -5.91 10.40
N VAL A 110 1.98 -5.97 9.71
CA VAL A 110 2.56 -4.87 8.94
C VAL A 110 2.51 -5.24 7.46
N ARG A 111 1.95 -4.37 6.64
CA ARG A 111 2.08 -4.43 5.18
C ARG A 111 3.09 -3.40 4.73
N LEU A 112 3.99 -3.80 3.85
CA LEU A 112 5.03 -2.94 3.31
C LEU A 112 5.27 -3.23 1.83
N ARG A 113 5.34 -2.20 0.99
CA ARG A 113 5.91 -2.35 -0.35
C ARG A 113 7.43 -2.46 -0.25
N PRO A 114 8.05 -3.36 -1.03
CA PRO A 114 9.50 -3.55 -0.95
C PRO A 114 10.34 -2.31 -1.31
N ASP A 115 9.80 -1.44 -2.16
CA ASP A 115 10.46 -0.28 -2.77
C ASP A 115 10.25 1.03 -2.00
N ILE A 116 9.95 0.96 -0.71
CA ILE A 116 9.81 2.16 0.13
C ILE A 116 10.82 2.19 1.27
N GLN A 117 11.31 3.38 1.58
CA GLN A 117 12.12 3.63 2.77
C GLN A 117 11.24 3.98 3.96
N VAL A 118 11.49 3.32 5.07
CA VAL A 118 10.89 3.67 6.36
C VAL A 118 11.91 4.51 7.13
N LEU A 119 11.65 5.81 7.29
CA LEU A 119 12.64 6.76 7.80
C LEU A 119 12.83 6.68 9.30
N GLU A 120 11.78 6.29 10.03
CA GLU A 120 11.78 6.21 11.50
C GLU A 120 11.09 4.91 11.96
N PRO A 121 11.48 4.36 13.12
CA PRO A 121 10.78 3.24 13.72
C PRO A 121 9.34 3.62 14.08
N ILE A 122 8.43 2.64 13.95
CA ILE A 122 7.05 2.83 14.38
C ILE A 122 7.00 3.05 15.89
N LYS A 123 6.38 4.13 16.29
CA LYS A 123 6.30 4.54 17.70
C LYS A 123 5.52 3.52 18.54
N ILE A 124 5.98 3.27 19.76
CA ILE A 124 5.38 2.24 20.63
C ILE A 124 3.89 2.52 20.95
N HIS A 125 3.52 3.80 21.09
CA HIS A 125 2.14 4.16 21.35
C HIS A 125 1.22 3.85 20.17
N GLU A 126 1.71 3.92 18.93
CA GLU A 126 0.93 3.59 17.73
C GLU A 126 0.69 2.08 17.64
N LYS A 127 1.71 1.28 17.93
CA LYS A 127 1.56 -0.19 18.01
C LYS A 127 0.53 -0.58 19.07
N ASN A 128 0.63 0.02 20.26
CA ASN A 128 -0.29 -0.24 21.34
C ASN A 128 -1.72 0.22 21.01
N ASP A 129 -1.89 1.35 20.34
CA ASP A 129 -3.20 1.83 19.88
C ASP A 129 -3.83 0.87 18.85
N CYS A 130 -3.05 0.35 17.91
CA CYS A 130 -3.52 -0.66 16.95
C CYS A 130 -4.09 -1.89 17.66
N ILE A 131 -3.37 -2.41 18.65
CA ILE A 131 -3.76 -3.62 19.40
C ILE A 131 -4.97 -3.33 20.29
N LYS A 132 -4.88 -2.29 21.15
CA LYS A 132 -5.89 -1.98 22.15
C LYS A 132 -7.24 -1.59 21.53
N ASN A 133 -7.21 -0.79 20.49
CA ASN A 133 -8.41 -0.24 19.84
C ASN A 133 -8.82 -1.03 18.59
N LYS A 134 -8.13 -2.10 18.28
CA LYS A 134 -8.34 -2.94 17.08
C LYS A 134 -8.51 -2.06 15.83
N LEU A 135 -7.47 -1.37 15.43
CA LEU A 135 -7.46 -0.49 14.27
C LEU A 135 -6.21 -0.66 13.41
N ILE A 136 -6.21 -0.03 12.25
CA ILE A 136 -5.05 0.13 11.37
C ILE A 136 -4.52 1.55 11.50
N ARG A 137 -3.21 1.69 11.43
CA ARG A 137 -2.55 2.96 11.15
C ARG A 137 -1.89 2.91 9.78
N LEU A 138 -2.11 3.94 9.01
CA LEU A 138 -1.57 4.08 7.66
C LEU A 138 -1.31 5.55 7.37
N PRO A 139 -0.37 5.86 6.46
CA PRO A 139 -0.20 7.21 5.98
C PRO A 139 -1.48 7.65 5.26
N LEU A 140 -1.96 8.85 5.56
CA LEU A 140 -3.07 9.48 4.86
C LEU A 140 -2.53 10.64 4.04
N PHE A 141 -3.15 10.94 2.93
CA PHE A 141 -2.93 12.20 2.22
C PHE A 141 -3.70 13.29 2.96
N GLU A 142 -2.98 14.31 3.44
CA GLU A 142 -3.61 15.50 3.98
C GLU A 142 -4.20 16.32 2.82
N SER A 143 -5.47 16.68 2.92
CA SER A 143 -6.17 17.46 1.90
C SER A 143 -5.51 18.81 1.63
N ASP A 144 -4.83 19.37 2.64
CA ASP A 144 -4.20 20.69 2.55
C ASP A 144 -2.92 20.69 1.70
N ASN A 145 -2.26 19.54 1.54
CA ASN A 145 -1.05 19.41 0.72
C ASN A 145 -1.33 19.12 -0.76
N ILE A 146 -2.57 18.84 -1.13
CA ILE A 146 -2.95 18.64 -2.53
C ILE A 146 -2.95 19.98 -3.28
N TYR A 147 -3.23 21.09 -2.60
CA TYR A 147 -3.36 22.42 -3.20
C TYR A 147 -2.03 23.02 -3.67
N ASP A 148 -0.92 22.77 -2.98
CA ASP A 148 0.40 23.29 -3.41
C ASP A 148 0.94 22.61 -4.67
N HIS A 149 0.49 21.37 -4.95
CA HIS A 149 0.83 20.67 -6.19
C HIS A 149 -0.01 21.08 -7.41
N GLU A 150 -1.16 21.72 -7.21
CA GLU A 150 -2.03 22.10 -8.33
C GLU A 150 -1.34 23.07 -9.31
N GLU A 151 -0.55 24.00 -8.82
CA GLU A 151 0.14 24.96 -9.70
C GLU A 151 1.27 24.33 -10.51
N GLU A 152 1.98 23.36 -9.95
CA GLU A 152 3.03 22.63 -10.67
C GLU A 152 2.44 21.61 -11.67
N LEU A 153 1.38 20.89 -11.30
CA LEU A 153 0.70 19.97 -12.19
C LEU A 153 -0.03 20.67 -13.33
N LYS A 154 -0.61 21.86 -13.09
CA LYS A 154 -1.19 22.71 -14.13
C LYS A 154 -0.17 23.14 -15.18
N LYS A 155 1.09 23.40 -14.78
CA LYS A 155 2.18 23.78 -15.68
C LYS A 155 2.70 22.61 -16.52
N GLU A 156 2.70 21.40 -15.98
CA GLU A 156 3.29 20.22 -16.64
C GLU A 156 2.34 19.49 -17.59
N PHE A 157 1.02 19.54 -17.35
CA PHE A 157 0.05 18.73 -18.08
C PHE A 157 -1.05 19.50 -18.83
N SER A 158 -1.08 20.80 -18.82
CA SER A 158 -2.12 21.63 -19.47
C SER A 158 -3.58 21.25 -19.10
N PHE A 159 -3.77 20.53 -18.00
CA PHE A 159 -5.09 20.17 -17.51
C PHE A 159 -5.50 21.09 -16.37
N SER A 160 -6.61 21.79 -16.58
CA SER A 160 -7.31 22.50 -15.51
C SER A 160 -8.00 21.48 -14.59
N PHE A 161 -7.29 21.01 -13.57
CA PHE A 161 -7.92 20.25 -12.50
C PHE A 161 -8.66 21.23 -11.58
N VAL A 162 -9.94 21.34 -11.76
CA VAL A 162 -10.80 22.01 -10.79
C VAL A 162 -11.07 21.02 -9.66
N TYR A 163 -10.27 21.07 -8.61
CA TYR A 163 -10.48 20.28 -7.39
C TYR A 163 -11.57 20.94 -6.51
N GLU A 164 -12.71 21.22 -7.07
CA GLU A 164 -13.85 21.63 -6.25
C GLU A 164 -14.62 20.42 -5.75
N LYS A 165 -14.47 20.13 -4.46
CA LYS A 165 -15.40 19.40 -3.59
C LYS A 165 -15.57 17.89 -3.68
N GLN A 166 -14.79 17.10 -4.41
CA GLN A 166 -15.07 15.64 -4.55
C GLN A 166 -13.88 14.70 -4.30
N SER A 167 -12.89 15.11 -3.56
CA SER A 167 -11.90 14.14 -3.04
C SER A 167 -12.52 13.37 -1.85
N LEU A 168 -12.32 12.06 -1.79
CA LEU A 168 -12.64 11.29 -0.60
C LEU A 168 -11.82 11.85 0.57
N PRO A 169 -12.45 12.25 1.68
CA PRO A 169 -11.71 12.71 2.84
C PRO A 169 -10.83 11.58 3.36
N ASN A 170 -9.59 11.92 3.74
CA ASN A 170 -8.63 10.98 4.30
C ASN A 170 -8.26 9.81 3.38
N GLN A 171 -7.90 10.10 2.13
CA GLN A 171 -7.35 9.09 1.23
C GLN A 171 -6.15 8.38 1.86
N ILE A 172 -6.17 7.06 1.82
CA ILE A 172 -5.07 6.27 2.35
C ILE A 172 -3.89 6.26 1.38
N ASN A 173 -2.68 6.16 1.92
CA ASN A 173 -1.52 5.76 1.13
C ASN A 173 -1.42 4.24 1.14
N ASP A 174 -1.45 3.62 -0.04
CA ASP A 174 -1.49 2.17 -0.23
C ASP A 174 -0.15 1.45 0.02
N GLN A 175 0.91 2.18 0.30
CA GLN A 175 2.28 1.65 0.32
C GLN A 175 2.67 1.02 1.65
N PHE A 176 2.01 1.41 2.73
CA PHE A 176 2.28 0.95 4.09
C PHE A 176 0.98 0.87 4.91
N ALA A 177 0.89 -0.15 5.74
CA ALA A 177 -0.16 -0.25 6.75
C ALA A 177 0.35 -1.07 7.94
N ILE A 178 -0.07 -0.72 9.15
CA ILE A 178 0.18 -1.50 10.36
C ILE A 178 -1.08 -1.56 11.20
N GLY A 179 -1.45 -2.73 11.69
CA GLY A 179 -2.70 -2.83 12.44
C GLY A 179 -2.96 -4.17 13.11
N HIS A 180 -4.07 -4.18 13.84
CA HIS A 180 -4.63 -5.41 14.40
C HIS A 180 -5.02 -6.37 13.27
N PRO A 181 -4.78 -7.68 13.39
CA PRO A 181 -5.10 -8.67 12.35
C PRO A 181 -6.52 -8.54 11.79
N ASP A 182 -7.56 -8.44 12.64
CA ASP A 182 -8.97 -8.33 12.22
C ASP A 182 -9.22 -7.15 11.26
N GLN A 183 -8.49 -6.05 11.40
CA GLN A 183 -8.65 -4.89 10.54
C GLN A 183 -7.74 -4.98 9.31
N MET A 184 -6.57 -5.60 9.45
CA MET A 184 -5.68 -5.88 8.32
C MET A 184 -6.32 -6.88 7.36
N ASP A 185 -7.12 -7.83 7.84
CA ASP A 185 -7.93 -8.71 7.00
C ASP A 185 -8.84 -7.91 6.05
N LYS A 186 -9.46 -6.85 6.53
CA LYS A 186 -10.27 -5.93 5.71
C LYS A 186 -9.42 -5.19 4.69
N TYR A 187 -8.25 -4.71 5.09
CA TYR A 187 -7.31 -4.02 4.21
C TYR A 187 -6.88 -4.91 3.04
N PHE A 188 -6.49 -6.14 3.32
CA PHE A 188 -6.08 -7.09 2.29
C PHE A 188 -7.24 -7.61 1.44
N ASN A 189 -8.47 -7.50 1.91
CA ASN A 189 -9.66 -7.98 1.20
C ASN A 189 -10.30 -6.95 0.26
N CYS A 190 -9.67 -5.80 0.02
CA CYS A 190 -10.19 -4.74 -0.86
C CYS A 190 -10.56 -5.25 -2.26
N LEU A 191 -9.84 -6.21 -2.81
CA LEU A 191 -10.17 -6.81 -4.12
C LEU A 191 -11.61 -7.35 -4.18
N SER A 192 -12.11 -7.94 -3.10
CA SER A 192 -13.46 -8.50 -3.05
C SER A 192 -14.56 -7.42 -3.07
N PHE A 193 -14.22 -6.20 -2.72
CA PHE A 193 -15.13 -5.06 -2.67
C PHE A 193 -14.95 -4.08 -3.85
N LEU A 194 -13.98 -4.35 -4.73
CA LEU A 194 -13.60 -3.46 -5.82
C LEU A 194 -14.79 -3.02 -6.69
N ARG A 195 -15.59 -3.99 -7.16
CA ARG A 195 -16.76 -3.71 -8.02
C ARG A 195 -17.79 -2.84 -7.31
N GLN A 196 -18.07 -3.14 -6.04
CA GLN A 196 -19.04 -2.38 -5.25
C GLN A 196 -18.54 -0.96 -4.98
N ALA A 197 -17.26 -0.80 -4.63
CA ALA A 197 -16.64 0.49 -4.40
C ALA A 197 -16.74 1.38 -5.64
N ILE A 198 -16.33 0.87 -6.79
CA ILE A 198 -16.38 1.58 -8.06
C ILE A 198 -17.83 1.97 -8.42
N LYS A 199 -18.79 1.04 -8.28
CA LYS A 199 -20.20 1.31 -8.57
C LYS A 199 -20.72 2.45 -7.71
N ILE A 200 -20.49 2.42 -6.40
CA ILE A 200 -20.92 3.48 -5.47
C ILE A 200 -20.27 4.81 -5.81
N MET A 201 -18.96 4.81 -6.08
CA MET A 201 -18.27 6.05 -6.48
C MET A 201 -18.88 6.66 -7.74
N TRP A 202 -19.29 5.86 -8.73
CA TRP A 202 -20.01 6.35 -9.92
C TRP A 202 -21.41 6.88 -9.58
N GLU A 203 -22.17 6.15 -8.79
CA GLU A 203 -23.53 6.54 -8.39
C GLU A 203 -23.55 7.82 -7.56
N ASP A 204 -22.53 8.02 -6.72
CA ASP A 204 -22.35 9.23 -5.89
C ASP A 204 -21.74 10.41 -6.69
N GLY A 205 -21.47 10.21 -7.98
CA GLY A 205 -20.99 11.28 -8.87
C GLY A 205 -19.52 11.65 -8.71
N TYR A 206 -18.69 10.74 -8.17
CA TYR A 206 -17.23 10.99 -8.12
C TYR A 206 -16.65 11.10 -9.52
N PRO A 207 -15.73 12.06 -9.77
CA PRO A 207 -15.09 12.21 -11.06
C PRO A 207 -14.32 10.93 -11.46
N GLU A 208 -14.26 10.67 -12.76
CA GLU A 208 -13.59 9.50 -13.32
C GLU A 208 -12.12 9.37 -12.87
N TYR A 209 -11.41 10.51 -12.79
CA TYR A 209 -10.02 10.52 -12.31
C TYR A 209 -9.89 10.05 -10.86
N THR A 210 -10.85 10.37 -9.97
CA THR A 210 -10.88 9.88 -8.58
C THR A 210 -11.07 8.38 -8.53
N ILE A 211 -11.94 7.84 -9.40
CA ILE A 211 -12.22 6.39 -9.48
C ILE A 211 -11.02 5.62 -10.05
N LYS A 212 -10.16 6.29 -10.83
CA LYS A 212 -8.92 5.68 -11.37
C LYS A 212 -7.75 5.70 -10.39
N VAL A 213 -7.84 6.42 -9.26
CA VAL A 213 -6.78 6.50 -8.26
C VAL A 213 -6.87 5.32 -7.29
N PRO A 214 -5.83 4.48 -7.18
CA PRO A 214 -5.84 3.30 -6.31
C PRO A 214 -6.18 3.60 -4.86
N GLU A 215 -5.65 4.69 -4.34
CA GLU A 215 -5.83 5.15 -2.96
C GLU A 215 -7.30 5.49 -2.67
N SER A 216 -7.98 6.15 -3.61
CA SER A 216 -9.41 6.48 -3.51
C SER A 216 -10.27 5.23 -3.47
N VAL A 217 -10.01 4.30 -4.39
CA VAL A 217 -10.76 3.05 -4.47
C VAL A 217 -10.53 2.20 -3.23
N MET A 218 -9.29 2.09 -2.74
CA MET A 218 -9.01 1.37 -1.51
C MET A 218 -9.68 2.03 -0.30
N THR A 219 -9.68 3.35 -0.21
CA THR A 219 -10.39 4.09 0.85
C THR A 219 -11.87 3.72 0.85
N MET A 220 -12.52 3.72 -0.31
CA MET A 220 -13.92 3.29 -0.43
C MET A 220 -14.11 1.83 -0.01
N CYS A 221 -13.22 0.92 -0.43
CA CYS A 221 -13.27 -0.48 -0.02
C CYS A 221 -13.17 -0.65 1.52
N LEU A 222 -12.35 0.16 2.19
CA LEU A 222 -12.23 0.14 3.64
C LEU A 222 -13.50 0.68 4.33
N HIS A 223 -14.10 1.73 3.78
CA HIS A 223 -15.38 2.26 4.27
C HIS A 223 -16.50 1.22 4.16
N LEU A 224 -16.63 0.54 3.03
CA LEU A 224 -17.63 -0.52 2.81
C LEU A 224 -17.50 -1.68 3.80
N GLN A 225 -16.29 -1.95 4.26
CA GLN A 225 -16.01 -2.99 5.24
C GLN A 225 -16.09 -2.50 6.69
N ASN A 226 -16.47 -1.24 6.95
CA ASN A 226 -16.39 -0.63 8.28
C ASN A 226 -15.01 -0.84 8.93
N CYS A 227 -13.96 -0.61 8.16
CA CYS A 227 -12.59 -0.73 8.66
C CYS A 227 -12.26 0.44 9.59
N LYS A 228 -11.71 0.13 10.75
CA LYS A 228 -11.25 1.15 11.71
C LYS A 228 -9.81 1.51 11.40
N TYR A 229 -9.58 2.73 10.93
CA TYR A 229 -8.23 3.20 10.65
C TYR A 229 -8.00 4.63 11.15
N LYS A 230 -6.74 4.97 11.37
CA LYS A 230 -6.25 6.30 11.74
C LYS A 230 -4.98 6.61 10.99
N GLN A 231 -4.67 7.89 10.89
CA GLN A 231 -3.38 8.33 10.38
C GLN A 231 -2.22 7.86 11.27
N LEU A 232 -1.14 7.48 10.63
CA LEU A 232 0.13 7.25 11.31
C LEU A 232 0.67 8.61 11.79
N THR A 233 0.90 8.79 13.09
CA THR A 233 1.23 10.09 13.67
C THR A 233 2.67 10.52 13.43
N GLY A 234 2.87 11.83 13.33
CA GLY A 234 4.20 12.44 13.17
C GLY A 234 4.64 12.61 11.73
N THR A 235 3.71 12.50 10.81
CA THR A 235 3.98 12.58 9.39
C THR A 235 2.95 13.44 8.72
N ASN A 236 3.40 14.48 8.07
CA ASN A 236 2.88 14.80 6.75
C ASN A 236 2.91 13.49 5.96
N SER A 237 2.06 13.29 4.99
CA SER A 237 1.89 12.07 4.19
C SER A 237 3.16 11.33 3.74
N PHE A 238 4.34 11.88 3.98
CA PHE A 238 5.65 11.35 3.60
C PHE A 238 6.71 11.35 4.73
N GLY A 239 6.38 11.75 5.94
CA GLY A 239 7.37 11.98 7.01
C GLY A 239 8.14 10.75 7.47
N ASN A 240 7.48 9.59 7.61
CA ASN A 240 8.14 8.35 8.05
C ASN A 240 8.39 7.37 6.91
N ILE A 241 7.81 7.61 5.74
CA ILE A 241 7.87 6.69 4.61
C ILE A 241 8.20 7.47 3.35
N LYS A 242 9.29 7.07 2.69
CA LYS A 242 9.71 7.62 1.42
C LYS A 242 9.67 6.52 0.36
N THR A 243 8.90 6.75 -0.69
CA THR A 243 8.93 5.89 -1.86
C THR A 243 10.15 6.19 -2.71
N ILE A 244 10.92 5.16 -3.02
CA ILE A 244 11.95 5.21 -4.05
C ILE A 244 11.42 4.43 -5.23
N LEU A 245 10.90 5.12 -6.24
CA LEU A 245 10.51 4.50 -7.49
C LEU A 245 11.65 4.65 -8.49
N CYS A 246 12.17 3.53 -9.02
CA CYS A 246 12.99 3.53 -10.22
C CYS A 246 12.16 3.10 -11.41
N LYS A 247 12.14 3.93 -12.42
CA LYS A 247 11.66 3.55 -13.74
C LYS A 247 12.78 3.84 -14.73
N ASP A 248 13.23 2.81 -15.44
CA ASP A 248 14.24 2.90 -16.50
C ASP A 248 15.56 3.58 -16.07
N GLY A 249 16.07 3.24 -14.87
CA GLY A 249 17.30 3.81 -14.32
C GLY A 249 17.21 5.27 -13.88
N LYS A 250 16.03 5.89 -13.97
CA LYS A 250 15.76 7.24 -13.43
C LYS A 250 15.00 7.11 -12.12
N LYS A 251 15.58 7.66 -11.04
CA LYS A 251 14.88 7.76 -9.75
C LYS A 251 13.68 8.68 -9.89
N TRP A 252 12.49 8.12 -9.83
CA TRP A 252 11.29 8.92 -9.62
C TRP A 252 11.26 9.34 -8.17
N ARG A 253 11.56 10.59 -7.94
CA ARG A 253 11.27 11.22 -6.65
C ARG A 253 9.79 11.58 -6.69
N ASN A 254 9.01 11.13 -5.71
CA ASN A 254 7.78 11.84 -5.40
C ASN A 254 8.20 13.29 -5.15
N LYS A 255 7.77 14.19 -6.00
CA LYS A 255 8.01 15.64 -5.87
C LYS A 255 7.09 16.19 -4.77
N GLY A 256 7.27 15.72 -3.56
CA GLY A 256 6.65 16.23 -2.36
C GLY A 256 7.75 16.44 -1.34
N HIS A 257 8.21 17.65 -1.23
CA HIS A 257 9.11 18.24 -0.24
C HIS A 257 10.54 17.70 -0.12
N ASN A 258 11.43 18.62 -0.39
CA ASN A 258 12.89 18.65 -0.21
C ASN A 258 13.67 17.71 -1.13
N SER A 259 14.01 18.26 -2.29
CA SER A 259 15.15 17.87 -3.09
C SER A 259 16.43 17.94 -2.26
N VAL A 260 16.78 16.86 -1.58
CA VAL A 260 18.16 16.62 -1.23
C VAL A 260 18.80 16.03 -2.47
N GLU A 261 19.52 16.82 -3.20
CA GLU A 261 20.39 16.35 -4.26
C GLU A 261 21.36 15.35 -3.65
N ALA A 262 21.24 14.09 -4.08
CA ALA A 262 22.31 13.14 -3.87
C ALA A 262 23.45 13.56 -4.82
N LYS A 263 24.54 14.08 -4.26
CA LYS A 263 25.84 14.14 -4.92
C LYS A 263 26.37 12.74 -5.12
#